data_c830fb89efa7f0da5636610d419b9e57
#
_entry.id   c830fb89efa7f0da5636610d419b9e57
#
_cell.length_a   1.000
_cell.length_b   1.000
_cell.length_c   1.000
_cell.angle_alpha   90.00
_cell.angle_beta   90.00
_cell.angle_gamma   90.00
#
_symmetry.space_group_name_H-M   'P 1'
#
loop_
_entity.id
_entity.type
_entity.pdbx_description
1 polymer ?
#
loop_
_entity_poly.entity_id
_entity_poly.type
_entity_poly.pdbx_seq_one_letter_code
_entity_poly.pdbx_strand_id
1 'polypeptide(L)'
;MITIDEARARARTRLSAKLRDWACAVVGIEPEPCWSLGLQPPTEAEMRVDEHAAERWTRDWLGSSLPEGVQLGTSVRTWRSIGRQTVPIKLEARTPGALADFVGGSVAREFRLLQHRVAEAVERLGEGARAASRRHSSAITSLTPQRWEQALQVSAWLTEHSVVGLRPRSLPIRGVDSKWFAAHRALVTALVTSVTGDDGIGVVDSDPLVRVRILDPSLAPGVADFAAPIAQLDLLTLRPTITLILENRETLLALPSMPGVVAVHGGGFAVSSVADLGWVQASPVLYWGDLDSAGFAILNRL
;
A
#
# COMPACT_ATOMS: atom_id res chain seq x y z
N MET A 1 15.51 -7.28 36.70
CA MET A 1 14.29 -8.13 36.65
C MET A 1 13.33 -7.52 35.63
N ILE A 2 12.84 -8.28 34.65
CA ILE A 2 11.86 -7.81 33.65
C ILE A 2 10.46 -8.17 34.14
N THR A 3 9.58 -7.20 34.26
CA THR A 3 8.19 -7.40 34.65
C THR A 3 7.34 -7.94 33.48
N ILE A 4 6.12 -8.43 33.77
CA ILE A 4 5.18 -8.92 32.74
C ILE A 4 4.82 -7.80 31.76
N ASP A 5 4.64 -6.57 32.24
CA ASP A 5 4.29 -5.43 31.39
C ASP A 5 5.45 -5.00 30.48
N GLU A 6 6.69 -5.02 30.99
CA GLU A 6 7.88 -4.79 30.17
C GLU A 6 8.07 -5.90 29.11
N ALA A 7 7.81 -7.16 29.47
CA ALA A 7 7.84 -8.27 28.54
C ALA A 7 6.77 -8.10 27.43
N ARG A 8 5.55 -7.71 27.79
CA ARG A 8 4.48 -7.38 26.82
C ARG A 8 4.85 -6.23 25.92
N ALA A 9 5.49 -5.18 26.45
CA ALA A 9 5.93 -4.05 25.64
C ALA A 9 6.97 -4.47 24.59
N ARG A 10 7.97 -5.28 25.00
CA ARG A 10 8.97 -5.84 24.08
C ARG A 10 8.36 -6.79 23.03
N ALA A 11 7.44 -7.64 23.46
CA ALA A 11 6.68 -8.52 22.58
C ALA A 11 5.86 -7.74 21.55
N ARG A 12 5.20 -6.64 21.98
CA ARG A 12 4.43 -5.73 21.11
C ARG A 12 5.33 -5.10 20.05
N THR A 13 6.50 -4.59 20.42
CA THR A 13 7.47 -4.03 19.48
C THR A 13 7.86 -5.07 18.42
N ARG A 14 8.13 -6.30 18.84
CA ARG A 14 8.50 -7.39 17.92
C ARG A 14 7.34 -7.75 16.99
N LEU A 15 6.13 -7.90 17.54
CA LEU A 15 4.93 -8.22 16.76
C LEU A 15 4.64 -7.12 15.73
N SER A 16 4.69 -5.84 16.12
CA SER A 16 4.48 -4.71 15.22
C SER A 16 5.50 -4.70 14.08
N ALA A 17 6.78 -4.91 14.37
CA ALA A 17 7.84 -4.93 13.38
C ALA A 17 7.71 -6.08 12.36
N LYS A 18 7.09 -7.19 12.75
CA LYS A 18 6.95 -8.40 11.93
C LYS A 18 5.50 -8.71 11.51
N LEU A 19 4.57 -7.82 11.80
CA LEU A 19 3.13 -8.05 11.64
C LEU A 19 2.78 -8.55 10.23
N ARG A 20 3.23 -7.85 9.20
CA ARG A 20 2.93 -8.19 7.79
C ARG A 20 3.57 -9.53 7.40
N ASP A 21 4.83 -9.73 7.77
CA ASP A 21 5.58 -10.94 7.44
C ASP A 21 4.90 -12.16 8.05
N TRP A 22 4.59 -12.08 9.34
CA TRP A 22 4.02 -13.20 10.08
C TRP A 22 2.55 -13.46 9.79
N ALA A 23 1.74 -12.42 9.59
CA ALA A 23 0.33 -12.61 9.24
C ALA A 23 0.16 -13.20 7.83
N CYS A 24 1.12 -12.96 6.93
CA CYS A 24 1.12 -13.48 5.56
C CYS A 24 2.00 -14.73 5.38
N ALA A 25 2.66 -15.24 6.42
CA ALA A 25 3.43 -16.48 6.32
C ALA A 25 2.51 -17.70 6.19
N VAL A 26 3.04 -18.74 5.59
CA VAL A 26 2.41 -20.06 5.66
C VAL A 26 2.51 -20.54 7.11
N VAL A 27 1.40 -21.00 7.67
CA VAL A 27 1.40 -21.52 9.03
C VAL A 27 2.12 -22.87 9.02
N GLY A 28 3.32 -22.89 9.56
CA GLY A 28 4.14 -24.08 9.74
C GLY A 28 4.51 -24.25 11.21
N ILE A 29 4.91 -25.46 11.59
CA ILE A 29 5.50 -25.74 12.89
C ILE A 29 7.00 -25.48 12.76
N GLU A 30 7.43 -24.30 13.20
CA GLU A 30 8.85 -23.98 13.28
C GLU A 30 9.49 -24.73 14.48
N PRO A 31 10.69 -25.29 14.32
CA PRO A 31 11.39 -25.99 15.40
C PRO A 31 11.78 -25.05 16.56
N GLU A 32 12.01 -23.77 16.25
CA GLU A 32 12.39 -22.74 17.22
C GLU A 32 11.23 -21.78 17.51
N PRO A 33 11.18 -21.19 18.72
CA PRO A 33 10.18 -20.19 19.06
C PRO A 33 10.37 -18.94 18.19
N CYS A 34 9.26 -18.33 17.74
CA CYS A 34 9.29 -17.10 16.95
C CYS A 34 9.83 -15.89 17.74
N TRP A 35 9.76 -15.98 19.06
CA TRP A 35 10.25 -14.96 19.97
C TRP A 35 10.66 -15.55 21.32
N SER A 36 11.74 -15.02 21.89
CA SER A 36 12.29 -15.42 23.18
C SER A 36 12.83 -14.20 23.93
N LEU A 37 12.64 -14.15 25.24
CA LEU A 37 13.07 -13.07 26.11
C LEU A 37 13.66 -13.63 27.42
N GLY A 38 14.93 -13.32 27.71
CA GLY A 38 15.52 -13.57 29.05
C GLY A 38 14.95 -12.60 30.08
N LEU A 39 14.43 -13.10 31.17
CA LEU A 39 13.72 -12.33 32.20
C LEU A 39 14.64 -11.64 33.23
N GLN A 40 15.94 -11.90 33.14
CA GLN A 40 16.94 -11.30 34.06
C GLN A 40 16.58 -11.49 35.54
N PRO A 41 16.50 -12.76 36.01
CA PRO A 41 16.16 -13.04 37.40
C PRO A 41 17.17 -12.40 38.36
N PRO A 42 16.75 -12.04 39.59
CA PRO A 42 17.60 -11.37 40.54
C PRO A 42 18.81 -12.21 40.90
N THR A 43 19.93 -11.55 41.16
CA THR A 43 21.12 -12.13 41.78
C THR A 43 20.94 -12.24 43.27
N GLU A 44 21.79 -13.03 43.98
CA GLU A 44 21.75 -13.11 45.45
C GLU A 44 21.99 -11.75 46.12
N ALA A 45 22.84 -10.90 45.50
CA ALA A 45 23.10 -9.56 46.02
C ALA A 45 21.86 -8.66 45.91
N GLU A 46 21.14 -8.69 44.78
CA GLU A 46 19.89 -7.94 44.58
C GLU A 46 18.77 -8.44 45.50
N MET A 47 18.67 -9.75 45.70
CA MET A 47 17.75 -10.33 46.71
C MET A 47 17.97 -9.79 48.10
N ARG A 48 19.23 -9.61 48.52
CA ARG A 48 19.56 -9.04 49.87
C ARG A 48 19.18 -7.57 50.00
N VAL A 49 19.17 -6.82 48.89
CA VAL A 49 18.81 -5.39 48.92
C VAL A 49 17.30 -5.21 49.04
N ASP A 50 16.49 -5.98 48.26
CA ASP A 50 15.02 -5.94 48.31
C ASP A 50 14.43 -7.34 48.06
N GLU A 51 14.36 -8.14 49.11
CA GLU A 51 13.79 -9.49 49.05
C GLU A 51 12.33 -9.48 48.67
N HIS A 52 11.55 -8.51 49.18
CA HIS A 52 10.13 -8.43 48.92
C HIS A 52 9.82 -8.09 47.44
N ALA A 53 10.63 -7.25 46.80
CA ALA A 53 10.46 -6.97 45.38
C ALA A 53 10.76 -8.20 44.53
N ALA A 54 11.82 -8.95 44.85
CA ALA A 54 12.19 -10.15 44.13
C ALA A 54 11.19 -11.30 44.32
N GLU A 55 10.64 -11.45 45.53
CA GLU A 55 9.57 -12.42 45.81
C GLU A 55 8.26 -12.06 45.04
N ARG A 56 7.86 -10.80 45.07
CA ARG A 56 6.68 -10.35 44.28
C ARG A 56 6.88 -10.64 42.81
N TRP A 57 8.02 -10.26 42.24
CA TRP A 57 8.33 -10.48 40.82
C TRP A 57 8.29 -11.98 40.48
N THR A 58 8.85 -12.84 41.31
CA THR A 58 8.83 -14.30 41.12
C THR A 58 7.41 -14.86 41.20
N ARG A 59 6.62 -14.40 42.18
CA ARG A 59 5.23 -14.81 42.38
C ARG A 59 4.36 -14.38 41.21
N ASP A 60 4.51 -13.14 40.73
CA ASP A 60 3.75 -12.61 39.61
C ASP A 60 3.96 -13.43 38.33
N TRP A 61 5.22 -13.80 38.05
CA TRP A 61 5.53 -14.65 36.90
C TRP A 61 5.01 -16.09 37.04
N LEU A 62 5.25 -16.73 38.18
CA LEU A 62 4.81 -18.12 38.42
C LEU A 62 3.28 -18.24 38.51
N GLY A 63 2.61 -17.19 38.99
CA GLY A 63 1.15 -17.12 39.08
C GLY A 63 0.50 -16.57 37.81
N SER A 64 1.27 -16.18 36.80
CA SER A 64 0.70 -15.59 35.57
C SER A 64 -0.03 -16.63 34.72
N SER A 65 -1.22 -16.29 34.25
CA SER A 65 -1.92 -17.07 33.22
C SER A 65 -1.38 -16.69 31.84
N LEU A 66 -0.55 -17.57 31.27
CA LEU A 66 0.01 -17.37 29.94
C LEU A 66 -0.88 -18.01 28.88
N PRO A 67 -1.02 -17.38 27.70
CA PRO A 67 -1.76 -17.96 26.57
C PRO A 67 -1.13 -19.28 26.09
N GLU A 68 -1.92 -20.10 25.42
CA GLU A 68 -1.43 -21.31 24.77
C GLU A 68 -0.31 -20.99 23.77
N GLY A 69 0.76 -21.78 23.80
CA GLY A 69 1.95 -21.59 22.98
C GLY A 69 2.93 -20.52 23.50
N VAL A 70 2.64 -19.90 24.67
CA VAL A 70 3.60 -19.08 25.42
C VAL A 70 4.08 -19.86 26.63
N GLN A 71 5.39 -20.01 26.78
CA GLN A 71 6.01 -20.84 27.84
C GLN A 71 6.95 -20.02 28.71
N LEU A 72 6.83 -20.22 30.01
CA LEU A 72 7.73 -19.70 31.02
C LEU A 72 8.81 -20.75 31.38
N GLY A 73 10.04 -20.47 31.01
CA GLY A 73 11.19 -21.25 31.44
C GLY A 73 11.58 -20.86 32.83
N THR A 74 11.84 -21.86 33.68
CA THR A 74 12.28 -21.68 35.08
C THR A 74 13.59 -22.39 35.33
N SER A 75 14.31 -21.96 36.37
CA SER A 75 15.53 -22.61 36.84
C SER A 75 15.53 -22.66 38.37
N VAL A 76 16.10 -23.69 38.90
CA VAL A 76 16.31 -23.80 40.36
C VAL A 76 17.65 -23.18 40.70
N ARG A 77 17.65 -22.17 41.57
CA ARG A 77 18.86 -21.56 42.13
C ARG A 77 18.95 -21.82 43.60
N THR A 78 20.16 -22.08 44.08
CA THR A 78 20.44 -22.24 45.51
C THR A 78 21.30 -21.07 45.99
N TRP A 79 20.74 -20.27 46.86
CA TRP A 79 21.44 -19.13 47.48
C TRP A 79 21.78 -19.43 48.96
N ARG A 80 22.89 -18.92 49.43
CA ARG A 80 23.35 -19.19 50.80
C ARG A 80 22.40 -18.63 51.86
N SER A 81 21.74 -17.49 51.55
CA SER A 81 20.88 -16.77 52.52
C SER A 81 19.44 -17.26 52.54
N ILE A 82 18.91 -17.77 51.37
CA ILE A 82 17.48 -18.04 51.21
C ILE A 82 17.20 -19.49 50.79
N GLY A 83 18.25 -20.30 50.58
CA GLY A 83 18.10 -21.69 50.19
C GLY A 83 17.74 -21.88 48.70
N ARG A 84 16.99 -22.95 48.44
CA ARG A 84 16.63 -23.38 47.08
C ARG A 84 15.36 -22.69 46.62
N GLN A 85 15.44 -21.96 45.49
CA GLN A 85 14.34 -21.20 44.93
C GLN A 85 14.15 -21.53 43.46
N THR A 86 12.87 -21.62 42.98
CA THR A 86 12.54 -21.70 41.57
C THR A 86 12.32 -20.29 41.04
N VAL A 87 13.11 -19.88 40.07
CA VAL A 87 13.04 -18.52 39.48
C VAL A 87 12.73 -18.56 38.00
N PRO A 88 11.88 -17.66 37.51
CA PRO A 88 11.64 -17.44 36.09
C PRO A 88 12.91 -16.93 35.40
N ILE A 89 13.30 -17.56 34.29
CA ILE A 89 14.54 -17.17 33.57
C ILE A 89 14.27 -16.69 32.15
N LYS A 90 13.19 -17.18 31.54
CA LYS A 90 12.95 -17.00 30.09
C LYS A 90 11.46 -17.05 29.79
N LEU A 91 11.01 -16.25 28.82
CA LEU A 91 9.68 -16.32 28.24
C LEU A 91 9.81 -16.60 26.75
N GLU A 92 9.04 -17.53 26.22
CA GLU A 92 9.07 -17.92 24.82
C GLU A 92 7.67 -17.98 24.23
N ALA A 93 7.52 -17.48 23.01
CA ALA A 93 6.31 -17.69 22.20
C ALA A 93 6.67 -18.57 21.00
N ARG A 94 5.99 -19.70 20.84
CA ARG A 94 6.25 -20.65 19.76
C ARG A 94 5.80 -20.13 18.40
N THR A 95 4.65 -19.46 18.36
CA THR A 95 4.05 -18.96 17.12
C THR A 95 3.75 -17.47 17.20
N PRO A 96 3.70 -16.76 16.06
CA PRO A 96 3.25 -15.36 16.03
C PRO A 96 1.85 -15.17 16.61
N GLY A 97 0.98 -16.17 16.46
CA GLY A 97 -0.35 -16.16 17.06
C GLY A 97 -0.32 -16.18 18.57
N ALA A 98 0.49 -17.06 19.17
CA ALA A 98 0.69 -17.11 20.62
C ALA A 98 1.30 -15.78 21.15
N LEU A 99 2.25 -15.20 20.41
CA LEU A 99 2.80 -13.89 20.75
C LEU A 99 1.73 -12.79 20.69
N ALA A 100 0.85 -12.83 19.70
CA ALA A 100 -0.26 -11.86 19.58
C ALA A 100 -1.22 -12.00 20.76
N ASP A 101 -1.54 -13.21 21.20
CA ASP A 101 -2.41 -13.46 22.36
C ASP A 101 -1.77 -12.95 23.67
N PHE A 102 -0.45 -13.10 23.82
CA PHE A 102 0.28 -12.54 24.96
C PHE A 102 0.30 -11.01 24.95
N VAL A 103 0.48 -10.40 23.78
CA VAL A 103 0.52 -8.93 23.62
C VAL A 103 -0.87 -8.31 23.84
N GLY A 104 -1.90 -8.89 23.26
CA GLY A 104 -3.27 -8.36 23.33
C GLY A 104 -3.42 -6.99 22.62
N GLY A 105 -4.55 -6.33 22.86
CA GLY A 105 -4.80 -4.96 22.42
C GLY A 105 -5.01 -4.79 20.92
N SER A 106 -4.72 -3.60 20.38
CA SER A 106 -4.97 -3.24 18.98
C SER A 106 -4.07 -3.98 17.99
N VAL A 107 -2.79 -4.13 18.32
CA VAL A 107 -1.80 -4.79 17.45
C VAL A 107 -2.13 -6.27 17.25
N ALA A 108 -2.55 -6.95 18.32
CA ALA A 108 -3.00 -8.34 18.22
C ALA A 108 -4.27 -8.47 17.36
N ARG A 109 -5.23 -7.55 17.51
CA ARG A 109 -6.44 -7.53 16.66
C ARG A 109 -6.11 -7.28 15.20
N GLU A 110 -5.21 -6.34 14.90
CA GLU A 110 -4.76 -6.06 13.53
C GLU A 110 -4.07 -7.28 12.91
N PHE A 111 -3.17 -7.93 13.67
CA PHE A 111 -2.50 -9.16 13.25
C PHE A 111 -3.52 -10.26 12.90
N ARG A 112 -4.48 -10.52 13.79
CA ARG A 112 -5.52 -11.55 13.58
C ARG A 112 -6.42 -11.21 12.39
N LEU A 113 -6.81 -9.95 12.23
CA LEU A 113 -7.61 -9.50 11.09
C LEU A 113 -6.86 -9.73 9.77
N LEU A 114 -5.59 -9.32 9.70
CA LEU A 114 -4.79 -9.51 8.49
C LEU A 114 -4.60 -11.00 8.19
N GLN A 115 -4.25 -11.81 9.20
CA GLN A 115 -4.08 -13.26 9.05
C GLN A 115 -5.34 -13.93 8.50
N HIS A 116 -6.50 -13.58 9.04
CA HIS A 116 -7.80 -14.10 8.58
C HIS A 116 -8.06 -13.72 7.13
N ARG A 117 -7.90 -12.43 6.78
CA ARG A 117 -8.13 -11.94 5.41
C ARG A 117 -7.16 -12.52 4.39
N VAL A 118 -5.93 -12.78 4.78
CA VAL A 118 -4.97 -13.48 3.92
C VAL A 118 -5.40 -14.92 3.67
N ALA A 119 -5.91 -15.62 4.71
CA ALA A 119 -6.43 -16.97 4.55
C ALA A 119 -7.63 -17.00 3.60
N GLU A 120 -8.58 -16.07 3.74
CA GLU A 120 -9.73 -15.94 2.82
C GLU A 120 -9.29 -15.65 1.38
N ALA A 121 -8.28 -14.77 1.18
CA ALA A 121 -7.76 -14.47 -0.15
C ALA A 121 -7.08 -15.69 -0.78
N VAL A 122 -6.30 -16.45 -0.01
CA VAL A 122 -5.64 -17.67 -0.47
C VAL A 122 -6.64 -18.77 -0.79
N GLU A 123 -7.65 -18.97 0.07
CA GLU A 123 -8.72 -19.94 -0.16
C GLU A 123 -9.49 -19.66 -1.45
N ARG A 124 -9.80 -18.39 -1.73
CA ARG A 124 -10.62 -18.00 -2.88
C ARG A 124 -9.86 -17.82 -4.18
N LEU A 125 -8.62 -17.35 -4.11
CA LEU A 125 -7.83 -16.96 -5.29
C LEU A 125 -6.59 -17.84 -5.51
N GLY A 126 -6.16 -18.60 -4.50
CA GLY A 126 -4.95 -19.41 -4.54
C GLY A 126 -3.75 -18.75 -3.87
N GLU A 127 -2.66 -19.51 -3.73
CA GLU A 127 -1.45 -19.13 -2.97
C GLU A 127 -0.79 -17.84 -3.49
N GLY A 128 -0.90 -17.52 -4.76
CA GLY A 128 -0.39 -16.27 -5.35
C GLY A 128 -0.91 -15.03 -4.62
N ALA A 129 -2.15 -15.05 -4.11
CA ALA A 129 -2.76 -13.93 -3.40
C ALA A 129 -2.03 -13.54 -2.11
N ARG A 130 -1.24 -14.44 -1.51
CA ARG A 130 -0.47 -14.20 -0.29
C ARG A 130 0.55 -13.07 -0.44
N ALA A 131 1.31 -13.06 -1.53
CA ALA A 131 2.32 -12.04 -1.81
C ALA A 131 1.68 -10.67 -2.08
N ALA A 132 0.55 -10.63 -2.80
CA ALA A 132 -0.23 -9.43 -3.03
C ALA A 132 -0.80 -8.88 -1.71
N SER A 133 -1.37 -9.74 -0.87
CA SER A 133 -1.91 -9.38 0.44
C SER A 133 -0.85 -8.78 1.37
N ARG A 134 0.37 -9.29 1.35
CA ARG A 134 1.49 -8.73 2.11
C ARG A 134 1.81 -7.30 1.67
N ARG A 135 1.87 -7.03 0.37
CA ARG A 135 2.13 -5.68 -0.18
C ARG A 135 1.02 -4.70 0.14
N HIS A 136 -0.23 -5.15 0.13
CA HIS A 136 -1.42 -4.32 0.33
C HIS A 136 -2.04 -4.47 1.73
N SER A 137 -1.29 -4.95 2.72
CA SER A 137 -1.77 -5.26 4.08
C SER A 137 -2.52 -4.11 4.75
N SER A 138 -2.01 -2.87 4.64
CA SER A 138 -2.66 -1.67 5.18
C SER A 138 -4.03 -1.40 4.52
N ALA A 139 -4.11 -1.52 3.19
CA ALA A 139 -5.37 -1.37 2.47
C ALA A 139 -6.36 -2.46 2.90
N ILE A 140 -5.88 -3.70 2.98
CA ILE A 140 -6.68 -4.85 3.40
C ILE A 140 -7.25 -4.62 4.81
N THR A 141 -6.42 -4.25 5.80
CA THR A 141 -6.89 -4.07 7.19
C THR A 141 -7.81 -2.86 7.38
N SER A 142 -7.74 -1.85 6.50
CA SER A 142 -8.61 -0.67 6.55
C SER A 142 -10.01 -0.87 5.97
N LEU A 143 -10.23 -1.91 5.17
CA LEU A 143 -11.55 -2.19 4.57
C LEU A 143 -12.56 -2.65 5.63
N THR A 144 -13.83 -2.29 5.43
CA THR A 144 -14.92 -2.94 6.17
C THR A 144 -15.07 -4.40 5.71
N PRO A 145 -15.69 -5.28 6.52
CA PRO A 145 -15.93 -6.66 6.10
C PRO A 145 -16.64 -6.78 4.76
N GLN A 146 -17.66 -5.94 4.53
CA GLN A 146 -18.43 -5.93 3.28
C GLN A 146 -17.61 -5.52 2.07
N ARG A 147 -16.74 -4.49 2.24
CA ARG A 147 -15.85 -4.04 1.15
C ARG A 147 -14.74 -5.04 0.86
N TRP A 148 -14.25 -5.73 1.89
CA TRP A 148 -13.29 -6.80 1.71
C TRP A 148 -13.88 -7.97 0.94
N GLU A 149 -15.06 -8.43 1.34
CA GLU A 149 -15.79 -9.49 0.63
C GLU A 149 -16.05 -9.11 -0.83
N GLN A 150 -16.47 -7.87 -1.09
CA GLN A 150 -16.66 -7.37 -2.44
C GLN A 150 -15.36 -7.37 -3.26
N ALA A 151 -14.23 -6.96 -2.63
CA ALA A 151 -12.94 -6.97 -3.31
C ALA A 151 -12.50 -8.38 -3.69
N LEU A 152 -12.74 -9.37 -2.82
CA LEU A 152 -12.48 -10.78 -3.14
C LEU A 152 -13.37 -11.32 -4.26
N GLN A 153 -14.69 -11.01 -4.24
CA GLN A 153 -15.61 -11.40 -5.29
C GLN A 153 -15.22 -10.82 -6.66
N VAL A 154 -14.87 -9.52 -6.67
CA VAL A 154 -14.42 -8.86 -7.89
C VAL A 154 -13.12 -9.45 -8.39
N SER A 155 -12.16 -9.72 -7.49
CA SER A 155 -10.90 -10.33 -7.89
C SER A 155 -11.09 -11.73 -8.46
N ALA A 156 -11.89 -12.57 -7.81
CA ALA A 156 -12.20 -13.91 -8.30
C ALA A 156 -12.90 -13.87 -9.67
N TRP A 157 -13.86 -12.97 -9.85
CA TRP A 157 -14.53 -12.82 -11.15
C TRP A 157 -13.53 -12.39 -12.25
N LEU A 158 -12.61 -11.47 -11.96
CA LEU A 158 -11.61 -10.99 -12.91
C LEU A 158 -10.53 -12.03 -13.25
N THR A 159 -10.29 -13.03 -12.41
CA THR A 159 -9.38 -14.14 -12.78
C THR A 159 -10.00 -15.08 -13.82
N GLU A 160 -11.33 -15.12 -13.92
CA GLU A 160 -12.06 -16.01 -14.83
C GLU A 160 -12.53 -15.29 -16.12
N HIS A 161 -12.55 -13.95 -16.13
CA HIS A 161 -13.14 -13.17 -17.20
C HIS A 161 -12.18 -12.10 -17.72
N SER A 162 -11.87 -12.15 -19.02
CA SER A 162 -11.10 -11.10 -19.67
C SER A 162 -11.90 -9.80 -19.79
N VAL A 163 -11.28 -8.72 -19.33
CA VAL A 163 -11.84 -7.35 -19.42
C VAL A 163 -10.94 -6.39 -20.20
N VAL A 164 -10.04 -6.95 -20.99
CA VAL A 164 -9.10 -6.18 -21.82
C VAL A 164 -9.85 -5.20 -22.71
N GLY A 165 -9.47 -3.94 -22.65
CA GLY A 165 -10.09 -2.85 -23.42
C GLY A 165 -11.40 -2.31 -22.85
N LEU A 166 -11.94 -2.91 -21.78
CA LEU A 166 -13.13 -2.36 -21.12
C LEU A 166 -12.76 -1.20 -20.20
N ARG A 167 -13.66 -0.21 -20.13
CA ARG A 167 -13.56 0.88 -19.16
C ARG A 167 -14.17 0.47 -17.82
N PRO A 168 -13.76 1.06 -16.66
CA PRO A 168 -14.31 0.70 -15.34
C PRO A 168 -15.84 0.70 -15.27
N ARG A 169 -16.50 1.63 -15.98
CA ARG A 169 -17.97 1.72 -16.01
C ARG A 169 -18.64 0.60 -16.83
N SER A 170 -17.90 -0.02 -17.72
CA SER A 170 -18.40 -1.10 -18.59
C SER A 170 -18.17 -2.49 -17.99
N LEU A 171 -17.58 -2.58 -16.78
CA LEU A 171 -17.40 -3.86 -16.12
C LEU A 171 -18.76 -4.45 -15.70
N PRO A 172 -19.10 -5.66 -16.17
CA PRO A 172 -20.41 -6.28 -15.89
C PRO A 172 -20.44 -6.94 -14.50
N ILE A 173 -19.93 -6.24 -13.48
CA ILE A 173 -19.85 -6.74 -12.11
C ILE A 173 -20.82 -5.94 -11.24
N ARG A 174 -21.81 -6.64 -10.65
CA ARG A 174 -22.82 -6.01 -9.81
C ARG A 174 -22.21 -5.31 -8.60
N GLY A 175 -22.60 -4.04 -8.37
CA GLY A 175 -22.15 -3.23 -7.25
C GLY A 175 -20.76 -2.60 -7.44
N VAL A 176 -20.15 -2.76 -8.63
CA VAL A 176 -18.88 -2.12 -8.99
C VAL A 176 -19.16 -0.95 -9.91
N ASP A 177 -18.98 0.24 -9.40
CA ASP A 177 -18.98 1.47 -10.20
C ASP A 177 -17.54 1.99 -10.43
N SER A 178 -17.41 3.04 -11.23
CA SER A 178 -16.09 3.63 -11.53
C SER A 178 -15.38 4.16 -10.29
N LYS A 179 -16.11 4.67 -9.28
CA LYS A 179 -15.53 5.20 -8.04
C LYS A 179 -15.03 4.07 -7.15
N TRP A 180 -15.83 3.02 -7.03
CA TRP A 180 -15.44 1.82 -6.29
C TRP A 180 -14.17 1.22 -6.90
N PHE A 181 -14.18 1.04 -8.23
CA PHE A 181 -13.04 0.45 -8.95
C PHE A 181 -11.79 1.31 -8.80
N ALA A 182 -11.89 2.63 -8.96
CA ALA A 182 -10.76 3.54 -8.79
C ALA A 182 -10.17 3.45 -7.37
N ALA A 183 -11.02 3.39 -6.34
CA ALA A 183 -10.58 3.32 -4.94
C ALA A 183 -9.87 2.00 -4.59
N HIS A 184 -10.21 0.89 -5.26
CA HIS A 184 -9.72 -0.44 -4.92
C HIS A 184 -8.83 -1.06 -6.03
N ARG A 185 -8.61 -0.32 -7.13
CA ARG A 185 -7.90 -0.83 -8.32
C ARG A 185 -6.55 -1.44 -8.00
N ALA A 186 -5.72 -0.75 -7.21
CA ALA A 186 -4.38 -1.23 -6.90
C ALA A 186 -4.39 -2.58 -6.16
N LEU A 187 -5.31 -2.74 -5.20
CA LEU A 187 -5.47 -4.00 -4.46
C LEU A 187 -6.01 -5.11 -5.36
N VAL A 188 -7.11 -4.83 -6.09
CA VAL A 188 -7.74 -5.81 -7.00
C VAL A 188 -6.76 -6.25 -8.08
N THR A 189 -6.09 -5.30 -8.74
CA THR A 189 -5.06 -5.64 -9.75
C THR A 189 -3.97 -6.52 -9.15
N ALA A 190 -3.43 -6.16 -7.97
CA ALA A 190 -2.39 -6.96 -7.35
C ALA A 190 -2.85 -8.38 -6.98
N LEU A 191 -4.08 -8.55 -6.50
CA LEU A 191 -4.65 -9.86 -6.22
C LEU A 191 -4.82 -10.70 -7.49
N VAL A 192 -5.39 -10.11 -8.54
CA VAL A 192 -5.61 -10.81 -9.83
C VAL A 192 -4.28 -11.19 -10.47
N THR A 193 -3.38 -10.23 -10.68
CA THR A 193 -2.10 -10.47 -11.37
C THR A 193 -1.18 -11.44 -10.62
N SER A 194 -1.28 -11.49 -9.29
CA SER A 194 -0.50 -12.46 -8.50
C SER A 194 -0.96 -13.91 -8.69
N VAL A 195 -2.14 -14.11 -9.23
CA VAL A 195 -2.74 -15.44 -9.50
C VAL A 195 -2.64 -15.79 -10.99
N THR A 196 -2.96 -14.83 -11.87
CA THR A 196 -2.94 -15.06 -13.32
C THR A 196 -1.53 -15.01 -13.92
N GLY A 197 -0.61 -14.28 -13.28
CA GLY A 197 0.74 -14.02 -13.82
C GLY A 197 0.79 -12.91 -14.87
N ASP A 198 -0.32 -12.24 -15.14
CA ASP A 198 -0.39 -11.14 -16.12
C ASP A 198 0.24 -9.85 -15.58
N ASP A 199 0.65 -8.96 -16.48
CA ASP A 199 1.19 -7.63 -16.10
C ASP A 199 0.10 -6.65 -15.63
N GLY A 200 -1.18 -6.97 -15.83
CA GLY A 200 -2.33 -6.14 -15.45
C GLY A 200 -3.66 -6.80 -15.79
N ILE A 201 -4.75 -6.17 -15.40
CA ILE A 201 -6.10 -6.67 -15.65
C ILE A 201 -6.70 -6.21 -16.99
N GLY A 202 -5.96 -5.38 -17.75
CA GLY A 202 -6.38 -4.91 -19.07
C GLY A 202 -7.52 -3.89 -19.09
N VAL A 203 -7.99 -3.41 -17.94
CA VAL A 203 -8.99 -2.32 -17.85
C VAL A 203 -8.33 -1.01 -18.25
N VAL A 204 -8.92 -0.33 -19.24
CA VAL A 204 -8.41 0.93 -19.77
C VAL A 204 -9.02 2.13 -19.08
N ASP A 205 -8.21 3.14 -18.83
CA ASP A 205 -8.65 4.42 -18.31
C ASP A 205 -9.25 5.29 -19.42
N SER A 206 -9.88 6.39 -19.02
CA SER A 206 -10.24 7.43 -19.98
C SER A 206 -8.96 8.04 -20.53
N ASP A 207 -8.88 8.19 -21.84
CA ASP A 207 -7.77 8.92 -22.44
C ASP A 207 -7.71 10.33 -21.85
N PRO A 208 -6.55 10.81 -21.42
CA PRO A 208 -6.41 12.16 -20.93
C PRO A 208 -6.78 13.14 -22.05
N LEU A 209 -7.58 14.15 -21.70
CA LEU A 209 -7.95 15.20 -22.65
C LEU A 209 -6.91 16.32 -22.58
N VAL A 210 -6.35 16.66 -23.73
CA VAL A 210 -5.47 17.81 -23.88
C VAL A 210 -6.27 18.98 -24.42
N ARG A 211 -6.18 20.12 -23.76
CA ARG A 211 -6.90 21.35 -24.18
C ARG A 211 -6.08 22.09 -25.23
N VAL A 212 -6.75 22.47 -26.29
CA VAL A 212 -6.21 23.26 -27.40
C VAL A 212 -7.05 24.52 -27.61
N ARG A 213 -6.36 25.66 -27.73
CA ARG A 213 -6.97 26.93 -28.15
C ARG A 213 -6.37 27.39 -29.46
N ILE A 214 -7.20 27.56 -30.45
CA ILE A 214 -6.84 28.12 -31.74
C ILE A 214 -7.01 29.63 -31.63
N LEU A 215 -5.90 30.35 -31.53
CA LEU A 215 -5.89 31.80 -31.31
C LEU A 215 -6.09 32.58 -32.61
N ASP A 216 -5.92 31.93 -33.76
CA ASP A 216 -6.23 32.44 -35.07
C ASP A 216 -7.44 31.72 -35.66
N PRO A 217 -8.60 32.38 -35.76
CA PRO A 217 -9.81 31.74 -36.33
C PRO A 217 -9.66 31.26 -37.78
N SER A 218 -8.68 31.75 -38.51
CA SER A 218 -8.45 31.32 -39.91
C SER A 218 -7.86 29.92 -40.00
N LEU A 219 -7.21 29.41 -38.94
CA LEU A 219 -6.62 28.06 -38.90
C LEU A 219 -7.65 26.94 -38.76
N ALA A 220 -8.76 27.22 -38.09
CA ALA A 220 -9.88 26.27 -37.97
C ALA A 220 -11.21 27.04 -37.76
N PRO A 221 -12.00 27.28 -38.78
CA PRO A 221 -13.28 27.94 -38.62
C PRO A 221 -14.25 27.16 -37.74
N GLY A 222 -14.83 27.83 -36.75
CA GLY A 222 -15.96 27.34 -35.97
C GLY A 222 -15.63 26.78 -34.57
N VAL A 223 -14.41 26.29 -34.30
CA VAL A 223 -14.03 25.78 -32.95
C VAL A 223 -12.69 26.34 -32.55
N ALA A 224 -12.71 27.24 -31.57
CA ALA A 224 -11.49 27.93 -31.09
C ALA A 224 -10.93 27.39 -29.77
N ASP A 225 -11.73 26.71 -28.96
CA ASP A 225 -11.33 26.18 -27.63
C ASP A 225 -12.01 24.85 -27.37
N PHE A 226 -11.24 23.79 -27.28
CA PHE A 226 -11.73 22.43 -27.08
C PHE A 226 -10.70 21.55 -26.38
N ALA A 227 -11.13 20.36 -25.94
CA ALA A 227 -10.22 19.34 -25.41
C ALA A 227 -10.55 17.99 -26.03
N ALA A 228 -9.52 17.27 -26.46
CA ALA A 228 -9.66 15.94 -27.05
C ALA A 228 -8.50 15.01 -26.63
N PRO A 229 -8.66 13.69 -26.77
CA PRO A 229 -7.56 12.75 -26.67
C PRO A 229 -6.46 13.03 -27.71
N ILE A 230 -5.21 12.74 -27.35
CA ILE A 230 -4.04 12.95 -28.24
C ILE A 230 -4.25 12.33 -29.63
N ALA A 231 -4.74 11.09 -29.68
CA ALA A 231 -4.99 10.42 -30.97
C ALA A 231 -6.00 11.16 -31.88
N GLN A 232 -6.95 11.91 -31.30
CA GLN A 232 -7.86 12.74 -32.04
C GLN A 232 -7.23 14.08 -32.43
N LEU A 233 -6.37 14.63 -31.56
CA LEU A 233 -5.64 15.86 -31.87
C LEU A 233 -4.65 15.67 -33.02
N ASP A 234 -4.07 14.48 -33.15
CA ASP A 234 -3.15 14.16 -34.24
C ASP A 234 -3.82 14.10 -35.63
N LEU A 235 -5.13 13.89 -35.65
CA LEU A 235 -5.92 13.93 -36.92
C LEU A 235 -6.20 15.35 -37.41
N LEU A 236 -5.88 16.38 -36.61
CA LEU A 236 -6.12 17.76 -37.02
C LEU A 236 -5.12 18.20 -38.09
N THR A 237 -5.60 18.84 -39.12
CA THR A 237 -4.79 19.39 -40.23
C THR A 237 -4.44 20.87 -40.02
N LEU A 238 -4.00 21.18 -38.78
CA LEU A 238 -3.58 22.54 -38.43
C LEU A 238 -2.23 22.88 -39.04
N ARG A 239 -2.04 24.14 -39.42
CA ARG A 239 -0.76 24.67 -39.89
C ARG A 239 -0.43 25.97 -39.18
N PRO A 240 -0.15 25.94 -37.89
CA PRO A 240 0.21 27.15 -37.15
C PRO A 240 1.58 27.66 -37.60
N THR A 241 1.74 28.98 -37.55
CA THR A 241 3.07 29.61 -37.67
C THR A 241 3.90 29.40 -36.43
N ILE A 242 3.25 29.31 -35.25
CA ILE A 242 3.83 29.03 -33.94
C ILE A 242 2.87 28.18 -33.13
N THR A 243 3.37 27.14 -32.49
CA THR A 243 2.67 26.40 -31.43
C THR A 243 3.18 26.86 -30.06
N LEU A 244 2.26 27.31 -29.20
CA LEU A 244 2.55 27.76 -27.85
C LEU A 244 2.09 26.68 -26.89
N ILE A 245 3.03 26.07 -26.14
CA ILE A 245 2.73 25.07 -25.10
C ILE A 245 2.82 25.75 -23.73
N LEU A 246 1.72 25.71 -22.96
CA LEU A 246 1.63 26.35 -21.66
C LEU A 246 1.40 25.30 -20.55
N GLU A 247 2.13 25.42 -19.45
CA GLU A 247 1.93 24.59 -18.26
C GLU A 247 0.69 25.03 -17.47
N ASN A 248 0.45 26.33 -17.36
CA ASN A 248 -0.66 26.87 -16.59
C ASN A 248 -1.91 27.03 -17.46
N ARG A 249 -2.99 26.36 -17.06
CA ARG A 249 -4.28 26.38 -17.75
C ARG A 249 -4.92 27.78 -17.77
N GLU A 250 -4.84 28.52 -16.67
CA GLU A 250 -5.47 29.85 -16.59
C GLU A 250 -4.73 30.85 -17.50
N THR A 251 -3.41 30.72 -17.62
CA THR A 251 -2.63 31.48 -18.60
C THR A 251 -3.06 31.17 -20.02
N LEU A 252 -3.24 29.89 -20.35
CA LEU A 252 -3.77 29.46 -21.66
C LEU A 252 -5.12 30.13 -21.95
N LEU A 253 -6.05 30.13 -20.97
CA LEU A 253 -7.39 30.69 -21.12
C LEU A 253 -7.39 32.21 -21.27
N ALA A 254 -6.41 32.90 -20.72
CA ALA A 254 -6.26 34.34 -20.74
C ALA A 254 -5.62 34.89 -22.03
N LEU A 255 -5.08 34.02 -22.90
CA LEU A 255 -4.44 34.48 -24.15
C LEU A 255 -5.43 35.18 -25.09
N PRO A 256 -5.06 36.34 -25.67
CA PRO A 256 -5.85 36.99 -26.68
C PRO A 256 -5.78 36.26 -28.04
N SER A 257 -6.58 36.67 -29.00
CA SER A 257 -6.42 36.25 -30.39
C SER A 257 -5.05 36.65 -30.92
N MET A 258 -4.36 35.72 -31.59
CA MET A 258 -3.01 35.88 -32.11
C MET A 258 -2.91 35.23 -33.50
N PRO A 259 -2.62 35.98 -34.57
CA PRO A 259 -2.52 35.43 -35.91
C PRO A 259 -1.49 34.33 -36.03
N GLY A 260 -1.85 33.23 -36.65
CA GLY A 260 -0.99 32.07 -36.90
C GLY A 260 -0.67 31.22 -35.65
N VAL A 261 -1.27 31.49 -34.48
CA VAL A 261 -0.93 30.81 -33.24
C VAL A 261 -1.98 29.79 -32.82
N VAL A 262 -1.50 28.62 -32.44
CA VAL A 262 -2.27 27.59 -31.69
C VAL A 262 -1.61 27.40 -30.31
N ALA A 263 -2.40 27.44 -29.28
CA ALA A 263 -1.93 27.23 -27.89
C ALA A 263 -2.45 25.90 -27.33
N VAL A 264 -1.59 25.17 -26.64
CA VAL A 264 -1.88 23.84 -26.08
C VAL A 264 -1.56 23.83 -24.59
N HIS A 265 -2.42 23.23 -23.78
CA HIS A 265 -2.14 22.98 -22.37
C HIS A 265 -1.28 21.73 -22.23
N GLY A 266 -0.01 21.94 -21.90
CA GLY A 266 0.99 20.89 -21.70
C GLY A 266 1.19 20.51 -20.24
N GLY A 267 0.12 20.49 -19.40
CA GLY A 267 0.22 20.18 -17.98
C GLY A 267 0.77 18.76 -17.71
N GLY A 268 1.83 18.68 -16.92
CA GLY A 268 2.41 17.42 -16.47
C GLY A 268 3.00 16.55 -17.58
N PHE A 269 2.69 15.24 -17.55
CA PHE A 269 3.24 14.25 -18.50
C PHE A 269 2.68 14.36 -19.94
N ALA A 270 1.68 15.21 -20.17
CA ALA A 270 1.08 15.37 -21.51
C ALA A 270 2.01 16.06 -22.51
N VAL A 271 3.02 16.78 -22.06
CA VAL A 271 3.92 17.57 -22.92
C VAL A 271 4.63 16.72 -23.97
N SER A 272 5.17 15.55 -23.60
CA SER A 272 5.84 14.66 -24.56
C SER A 272 4.89 14.19 -25.65
N SER A 273 3.67 13.80 -25.29
CA SER A 273 2.66 13.37 -26.26
C SER A 273 2.14 14.53 -27.13
N VAL A 274 2.14 15.75 -26.62
CA VAL A 274 1.82 16.96 -27.39
C VAL A 274 2.92 17.27 -28.39
N ALA A 275 4.18 17.10 -28.01
CA ALA A 275 5.32 17.30 -28.92
C ALA A 275 5.35 16.31 -30.07
N ASP A 276 4.77 15.12 -29.90
CA ASP A 276 4.70 14.08 -30.95
C ASP A 276 3.59 14.33 -31.99
N LEU A 277 2.68 15.29 -31.75
CA LEU A 277 1.63 15.64 -32.73
C LEU A 277 2.24 16.17 -34.01
N GLY A 278 1.84 15.61 -35.17
CA GLY A 278 2.40 15.95 -36.47
C GLY A 278 2.34 17.45 -36.81
N TRP A 279 1.23 18.13 -36.48
CA TRP A 279 1.08 19.57 -36.73
C TRP A 279 1.89 20.44 -35.72
N VAL A 280 2.22 19.91 -34.54
CA VAL A 280 3.11 20.59 -33.58
C VAL A 280 4.55 20.51 -34.10
N GLN A 281 5.00 19.34 -34.52
CA GLN A 281 6.34 19.13 -35.09
C GLN A 281 6.58 19.95 -36.37
N ALA A 282 5.52 20.24 -37.13
CA ALA A 282 5.60 21.03 -38.34
C ALA A 282 5.72 22.56 -38.10
N SER A 283 5.74 23.02 -36.86
CA SER A 283 5.80 24.45 -36.52
C SER A 283 6.84 24.73 -35.41
N PRO A 284 7.38 25.95 -35.36
CA PRO A 284 8.17 26.39 -34.21
C PRO A 284 7.35 26.29 -32.92
N VAL A 285 7.96 25.70 -31.87
CA VAL A 285 7.34 25.52 -30.55
C VAL A 285 7.91 26.51 -29.56
N LEU A 286 7.04 27.24 -28.88
CA LEU A 286 7.39 28.04 -27.71
C LEU A 286 6.77 27.41 -26.47
N TYR A 287 7.62 27.15 -25.47
CA TYR A 287 7.16 26.63 -24.17
C TYR A 287 7.11 27.75 -23.13
N TRP A 288 5.99 27.85 -22.43
CA TRP A 288 5.78 28.78 -21.34
C TRP A 288 5.37 28.01 -20.08
N GLY A 289 6.31 27.81 -19.16
CA GLY A 289 6.15 27.12 -17.87
C GLY A 289 6.97 27.77 -16.77
N ASP A 290 6.86 27.21 -15.57
CA ASP A 290 7.61 27.66 -14.41
C ASP A 290 9.09 27.28 -14.53
N LEU A 291 9.98 28.16 -14.07
CA LEU A 291 11.43 27.94 -14.04
C LEU A 291 11.83 27.16 -12.80
N ASP A 292 11.30 25.96 -12.67
CA ASP A 292 11.66 25.02 -11.61
C ASP A 292 12.24 23.70 -12.18
N SER A 293 12.58 22.76 -11.30
CA SER A 293 13.16 21.47 -11.71
C SER A 293 12.22 20.65 -12.60
N ALA A 294 10.90 20.80 -12.42
CA ALA A 294 9.90 20.13 -13.24
C ALA A 294 9.79 20.76 -14.62
N GLY A 295 9.76 22.10 -14.71
CA GLY A 295 9.74 22.87 -15.95
C GLY A 295 10.96 22.58 -16.84
N PHE A 296 12.16 22.49 -16.25
CA PHE A 296 13.36 22.09 -17.01
C PHE A 296 13.32 20.63 -17.48
N ALA A 297 12.76 19.72 -16.67
CA ALA A 297 12.57 18.33 -17.08
C ALA A 297 11.55 18.20 -18.24
N ILE A 298 10.54 19.05 -18.27
CA ILE A 298 9.56 19.14 -19.33
C ILE A 298 10.22 19.71 -20.60
N LEU A 299 10.96 20.80 -20.48
CA LEU A 299 11.66 21.42 -21.62
C LEU A 299 12.66 20.46 -22.30
N ASN A 300 13.32 19.62 -21.52
CA ASN A 300 14.23 18.59 -22.08
C ASN A 300 13.52 17.45 -22.83
N ARG A 301 12.21 17.38 -22.80
CA ARG A 301 11.40 16.37 -23.51
C ARG A 301 10.72 16.92 -24.76
N LEU A 302 10.76 18.24 -24.93
CA LEU A 302 10.32 18.96 -26.14
C LEU A 302 11.47 19.03 -27.17
#